data_932b364aa77f7a0a055adfedfbf01957
#
_entry.id   932b364aa77f7a0a055adfedfbf01957
#
_cell.length_a   1.000
_cell.length_b   1.000
_cell.length_c   1.000
_cell.angle_alpha   90.00
_cell.angle_beta   90.00
_cell.angle_gamma   90.00
#
_symmetry.space_group_name_H-M   'P 1'
#
loop_
_entity.id
_entity.type
_entity.pdbx_description
1 polymer ?
#
loop_
_entity_poly.entity_id
_entity_poly.type
_entity_poly.pdbx_seq_one_letter_code
_entity_poly.pdbx_strand_id
1 'polypeptide(L)'
;MMKKIFFLSVLSVVVISLVSFKKSTINNSKVSENDTLLFEGEKHFANMQQLTFGGDNAEAYFSFDGKWIIFQKTYLKEGIPCDQMYVGKVPNPGEKFEYKLVSTGKGRTTCGAFLKDGK
;
A
#
# COMPACT_ATOMS: atom_id res chain seq x y z
N MET A 1 28.12 7.87 84.06
CA MET A 1 26.82 7.47 83.46
C MET A 1 26.64 8.24 82.14
N MET A 2 26.95 7.56 81.04
CA MET A 2 26.92 8.19 79.70
C MET A 2 25.59 7.89 79.01
N LYS A 3 24.83 8.94 78.73
CA LYS A 3 23.58 8.82 77.91
C LYS A 3 23.95 8.77 76.43
N LYS A 4 23.67 7.64 75.79
CA LYS A 4 23.78 7.48 74.35
C LYS A 4 22.62 8.16 73.66
N ILE A 5 22.90 9.19 72.89
CA ILE A 5 21.91 9.85 72.01
C ILE A 5 21.89 9.05 70.70
N PHE A 6 20.74 8.43 70.42
CA PHE A 6 20.48 7.75 69.20
C PHE A 6 20.03 8.77 68.13
N PHE A 7 20.90 9.01 67.14
CA PHE A 7 20.51 9.79 65.95
C PHE A 7 19.77 8.88 64.99
N LEU A 8 18.48 9.09 64.88
CA LEU A 8 17.65 8.44 63.88
C LEU A 8 17.76 9.26 62.60
N SER A 9 18.58 8.83 61.65
CA SER A 9 18.67 9.41 60.31
C SER A 9 17.49 8.88 59.47
N VAL A 10 16.48 9.75 59.26
CA VAL A 10 15.41 9.47 58.32
C VAL A 10 15.93 9.62 56.91
N LEU A 11 16.21 8.50 56.26
CA LEU A 11 16.60 8.44 54.87
C LEU A 11 15.32 8.58 54.03
N SER A 12 15.00 9.79 53.59
CA SER A 12 13.90 10.04 52.65
C SER A 12 14.27 9.55 51.25
N VAL A 13 13.75 8.39 50.89
CA VAL A 13 13.88 7.86 49.53
C VAL A 13 12.97 8.67 48.63
N VAL A 14 13.52 9.61 47.88
CA VAL A 14 12.82 10.29 46.78
C VAL A 14 12.71 9.32 45.61
N VAL A 15 11.59 8.67 45.47
CA VAL A 15 11.24 7.87 44.27
C VAL A 15 10.93 8.85 43.15
N ILE A 16 11.96 9.15 42.34
CA ILE A 16 11.75 9.87 41.08
C ILE A 16 11.13 8.89 40.10
N SER A 17 9.80 8.99 39.95
CA SER A 17 9.05 8.31 38.92
C SER A 17 9.51 8.85 37.56
N LEU A 18 10.41 8.14 36.88
CA LEU A 18 10.74 8.38 35.50
C LEU A 18 9.51 8.04 34.65
N VAL A 19 8.65 9.02 34.42
CA VAL A 19 7.63 8.95 33.40
C VAL A 19 8.36 8.93 32.08
N SER A 20 8.58 7.73 31.56
CA SER A 20 9.05 7.54 30.20
C SER A 20 7.98 8.05 29.26
N PHE A 21 8.11 9.31 28.85
CA PHE A 21 7.40 9.80 27.67
C PHE A 21 7.88 8.96 26.49
N LYS A 22 7.10 7.94 26.11
CA LYS A 22 7.24 7.32 24.80
C LYS A 22 7.01 8.43 23.78
N LYS A 23 8.10 8.98 23.30
CA LYS A 23 8.11 9.84 22.11
C LYS A 23 7.49 8.98 21.01
N SER A 24 6.22 9.25 20.70
CA SER A 24 5.56 8.68 19.53
C SER A 24 6.41 9.15 18.35
N THR A 25 7.27 8.26 17.87
CA THR A 25 7.95 8.48 16.62
C THR A 25 6.83 8.46 15.60
N ILE A 26 6.41 9.62 15.16
CA ILE A 26 5.67 9.76 13.92
C ILE A 26 6.64 9.15 12.91
N ASN A 27 6.40 7.90 12.54
CA ASN A 27 7.03 7.34 11.38
C ASN A 27 6.61 8.26 10.24
N ASN A 28 7.51 9.16 9.85
CA ASN A 28 7.46 9.72 8.52
C ASN A 28 7.54 8.49 7.62
N SER A 29 6.36 7.96 7.26
CA SER A 29 6.24 7.06 6.16
C SER A 29 7.02 7.73 5.05
N LYS A 30 8.07 7.09 4.56
CA LYS A 30 8.80 7.55 3.38
C LYS A 30 7.71 7.89 2.38
N VAL A 31 7.63 9.17 1.99
CA VAL A 31 6.85 9.62 0.87
C VAL A 31 7.18 8.64 -0.24
N SER A 32 6.23 7.80 -0.60
CA SER A 32 6.42 6.82 -1.65
C SER A 32 6.67 7.61 -2.92
N GLU A 33 7.58 7.15 -3.76
CA GLU A 33 7.83 7.72 -5.09
C GLU A 33 6.53 7.89 -5.92
N ASN A 34 5.45 7.29 -5.47
CA ASN A 34 4.09 7.36 -6.01
C ASN A 34 3.28 8.61 -5.59
N ASP A 35 3.76 9.44 -4.68
CA ASP A 35 3.07 10.67 -4.30
C ASP A 35 3.09 11.73 -5.42
N THR A 36 3.88 11.51 -6.48
CA THR A 36 3.84 12.33 -7.70
C THR A 36 2.53 12.21 -8.49
N LEU A 37 1.70 11.22 -8.16
CA LEU A 37 0.38 11.00 -8.78
C LEU A 37 -0.74 11.82 -8.11
N LEU A 38 -0.45 12.47 -6.98
CA LEU A 38 -1.41 13.31 -6.28
C LEU A 38 -1.26 14.78 -6.73
N PHE A 39 -2.39 15.44 -6.94
CA PHE A 39 -2.43 16.87 -7.19
C PHE A 39 -2.51 17.64 -5.88
N GLU A 40 -1.93 18.84 -5.86
CA GLU A 40 -2.03 19.72 -4.69
C GLU A 40 -3.51 19.98 -4.34
N GLY A 41 -3.88 19.76 -3.07
CA GLY A 41 -5.24 19.92 -2.58
C GLY A 41 -6.14 18.70 -2.77
N GLU A 42 -5.66 17.61 -3.38
CA GLU A 42 -6.42 16.35 -3.46
C GLU A 42 -6.58 15.73 -2.08
N LYS A 43 -7.83 15.51 -1.67
CA LYS A 43 -8.18 14.99 -0.32
C LYS A 43 -8.87 13.63 -0.35
N HIS A 44 -9.21 13.13 -1.55
CA HIS A 44 -10.00 11.92 -1.72
C HIS A 44 -9.17 10.68 -1.99
N PHE A 45 -7.92 10.85 -2.42
CA PHE A 45 -7.01 9.76 -2.74
C PHE A 45 -5.85 9.71 -1.74
N ALA A 46 -5.47 8.48 -1.37
CA ALA A 46 -4.29 8.20 -0.58
C ALA A 46 -3.65 6.91 -1.09
N ASN A 47 -2.34 6.79 -0.96
CA ASN A 47 -1.59 5.59 -1.34
C ASN A 47 -1.82 5.18 -2.81
N MET A 48 -1.87 6.15 -3.71
CA MET A 48 -2.02 5.87 -5.14
C MET A 48 -0.79 5.12 -5.66
N GLN A 49 -1.03 4.10 -6.47
CA GLN A 49 0.02 3.32 -7.10
C GLN A 49 -0.29 3.16 -8.59
N GLN A 50 0.67 3.52 -9.45
CA GLN A 50 0.60 3.22 -10.87
C GLN A 50 0.95 1.74 -11.08
N LEU A 51 0.05 0.97 -11.69
CA LEU A 51 0.22 -0.47 -11.88
C LEU A 51 0.83 -0.83 -13.24
N THR A 52 0.58 0.00 -14.28
CA THR A 52 1.04 -0.26 -15.65
C THR A 52 1.84 0.91 -16.20
N PHE A 53 2.84 0.61 -17.02
CA PHE A 53 3.76 1.60 -17.58
C PHE A 53 3.81 1.46 -19.11
N GLY A 54 3.14 2.38 -19.79
CA GLY A 54 3.06 2.45 -21.25
C GLY A 54 1.89 1.66 -21.85
N GLY A 55 1.62 1.98 -23.12
CA GLY A 55 0.44 1.52 -23.84
C GLY A 55 -0.86 2.18 -23.36
N ASP A 56 -1.96 1.77 -23.95
CA ASP A 56 -3.31 2.18 -23.54
C ASP A 56 -3.86 1.08 -22.63
N ASN A 57 -4.29 1.45 -21.43
CA ASN A 57 -4.87 0.54 -20.45
C ASN A 57 -6.24 1.09 -20.05
N ALA A 58 -7.25 0.25 -20.07
CA ALA A 58 -8.63 0.66 -19.85
C ALA A 58 -9.47 -0.46 -19.23
N GLU A 59 -10.72 -0.15 -18.90
CA GLU A 59 -11.73 -1.11 -18.44
C GLU A 59 -11.21 -2.03 -17.33
N ALA A 60 -10.61 -1.43 -16.29
CA ALA A 60 -10.06 -2.18 -15.17
C ALA A 60 -11.13 -2.43 -14.11
N TYR A 61 -11.35 -3.69 -13.77
CA TYR A 61 -12.33 -4.10 -12.77
C TYR A 61 -11.70 -5.05 -11.75
N PHE A 62 -12.06 -4.87 -10.48
CA PHE A 62 -11.66 -5.78 -9.42
C PHE A 62 -12.49 -7.06 -9.42
N SER A 63 -11.89 -8.16 -8.98
CA SER A 63 -12.64 -9.34 -8.56
C SER A 63 -13.50 -9.03 -7.32
N PHE A 64 -14.53 -9.83 -7.07
CA PHE A 64 -15.46 -9.63 -5.95
C PHE A 64 -14.78 -9.67 -4.57
N ASP A 65 -13.67 -10.36 -4.45
CA ASP A 65 -12.85 -10.42 -3.22
C ASP A 65 -11.75 -9.34 -3.19
N GLY A 66 -11.67 -8.49 -4.21
CA GLY A 66 -10.70 -7.40 -4.31
C GLY A 66 -9.25 -7.82 -4.53
N LYS A 67 -8.98 -9.11 -4.78
CA LYS A 67 -7.60 -9.62 -4.85
C LYS A 67 -7.02 -9.63 -6.25
N TRP A 68 -7.85 -9.50 -7.28
CA TRP A 68 -7.45 -9.55 -8.67
C TRP A 68 -8.00 -8.36 -9.43
N ILE A 69 -7.29 -7.99 -10.50
CA ILE A 69 -7.72 -6.98 -11.45
C ILE A 69 -7.73 -7.64 -12.83
N ILE A 70 -8.84 -7.48 -13.57
CA ILE A 70 -8.92 -7.71 -15.01
C ILE A 70 -8.91 -6.36 -15.71
N PHE A 71 -8.16 -6.24 -16.79
CA PHE A 71 -8.09 -4.99 -17.57
C PHE A 71 -7.74 -5.27 -19.02
N GLN A 72 -8.05 -4.33 -19.89
CA GLN A 72 -7.63 -4.39 -21.28
C GLN A 72 -6.35 -3.57 -21.48
N LYS A 73 -5.50 -4.04 -22.40
CA LYS A 73 -4.27 -3.38 -22.76
C LYS A 73 -4.03 -3.44 -24.27
N THR A 74 -3.62 -2.32 -24.82
CA THR A 74 -3.00 -2.19 -26.17
C THR A 74 -1.61 -1.62 -25.99
N TYR A 75 -0.58 -2.23 -26.55
CA TYR A 75 0.78 -1.69 -26.54
C TYR A 75 1.60 -2.19 -27.72
N LEU A 76 1.59 -1.43 -28.81
CA LEU A 76 2.24 -1.81 -30.07
C LEU A 76 3.74 -2.13 -29.89
N LYS A 77 4.44 -1.42 -29.00
CA LYS A 77 5.87 -1.68 -28.72
C LYS A 77 6.13 -3.05 -28.09
N GLU A 78 5.14 -3.63 -27.43
CA GLU A 78 5.19 -4.99 -26.87
C GLU A 78 4.53 -6.02 -27.78
N GLY A 79 4.21 -5.66 -29.03
CA GLY A 79 3.57 -6.56 -29.98
C GLY A 79 2.07 -6.80 -29.73
N ILE A 80 1.41 -5.89 -29.01
CA ILE A 80 -0.02 -5.92 -28.68
C ILE A 80 -0.72 -4.84 -29.51
N PRO A 81 -1.11 -5.11 -30.78
CA PRO A 81 -1.59 -4.08 -31.70
C PRO A 81 -3.05 -3.68 -31.47
N CYS A 82 -3.80 -4.45 -30.70
CA CYS A 82 -5.19 -4.17 -30.36
C CYS A 82 -5.51 -4.71 -28.96
N ASP A 83 -6.64 -4.28 -28.42
CA ASP A 83 -7.05 -4.60 -27.05
C ASP A 83 -7.06 -6.11 -26.78
N GLN A 84 -6.39 -6.48 -25.73
CA GLN A 84 -6.35 -7.82 -25.17
C GLN A 84 -6.64 -7.74 -23.66
N MET A 85 -7.25 -8.80 -23.12
CA MET A 85 -7.56 -8.87 -21.70
C MET A 85 -6.44 -9.51 -20.91
N TYR A 86 -6.09 -8.87 -19.80
CA TYR A 86 -5.08 -9.29 -18.85
C TYR A 86 -5.66 -9.42 -17.45
N VAL A 87 -5.13 -10.33 -16.67
CA VAL A 87 -5.47 -10.50 -15.25
C VAL A 87 -4.19 -10.51 -14.41
N GLY A 88 -4.18 -9.77 -13.34
CA GLY A 88 -3.10 -9.76 -12.35
C GLY A 88 -3.63 -9.74 -10.93
N LYS A 89 -2.82 -10.25 -10.01
CA LYS A 89 -3.11 -10.13 -8.57
C LYS A 89 -2.84 -8.70 -8.13
N VAL A 90 -3.73 -8.11 -7.31
CA VAL A 90 -3.50 -6.80 -6.71
C VAL A 90 -2.21 -6.85 -5.91
N PRO A 91 -1.19 -6.04 -6.22
CA PRO A 91 0.08 -6.05 -5.50
C PRO A 91 -0.07 -5.37 -4.15
N ASN A 92 0.79 -5.72 -3.21
CA ASN A 92 0.95 -4.91 -2.01
C ASN A 92 1.64 -3.57 -2.36
N PRO A 93 1.53 -2.55 -1.50
CA PRO A 93 2.22 -1.29 -1.73
C PRO A 93 3.72 -1.48 -1.99
N GLY A 94 4.21 -0.93 -3.11
CA GLY A 94 5.61 -1.04 -3.53
C GLY A 94 6.00 -2.35 -4.23
N GLU A 95 5.10 -3.31 -4.36
CA GLU A 95 5.33 -4.50 -5.17
C GLU A 95 5.03 -4.21 -6.65
N LYS A 96 5.75 -4.91 -7.53
CA LYS A 96 5.48 -4.86 -8.97
C LYS A 96 4.17 -5.58 -9.29
N PHE A 97 3.36 -4.98 -10.15
CA PHE A 97 2.16 -5.63 -10.66
C PHE A 97 2.50 -6.66 -11.74
N GLU A 98 2.29 -7.93 -11.41
CA GLU A 98 2.47 -9.05 -12.32
C GLU A 98 1.10 -9.45 -12.92
N TYR A 99 1.02 -9.50 -14.24
CA TYR A 99 -0.21 -9.84 -14.94
C TYR A 99 0.04 -10.76 -16.14
N LYS A 100 -0.98 -11.46 -16.57
CA LYS A 100 -0.92 -12.40 -17.70
C LYS A 100 -2.08 -12.19 -18.65
N LEU A 101 -1.84 -12.49 -19.92
CA LEU A 101 -2.84 -12.54 -20.97
C LEU A 101 -3.87 -13.62 -20.67
N VAL A 102 -5.16 -13.30 -20.77
CA VAL A 102 -6.29 -14.25 -20.60
C VAL A 102 -7.19 -14.32 -21.82
N SER A 103 -7.09 -13.37 -22.76
CA SER A 103 -7.69 -13.48 -24.08
C SER A 103 -6.79 -14.30 -25.03
N THR A 104 -7.31 -14.58 -26.22
CA THR A 104 -6.61 -15.45 -27.20
C THR A 104 -5.36 -14.84 -27.82
N GLY A 105 -5.14 -13.54 -27.67
CA GLY A 105 -4.09 -12.80 -28.38
C GLY A 105 -4.42 -12.53 -29.84
N LYS A 106 -5.57 -12.96 -30.33
CA LYS A 106 -6.00 -12.79 -31.72
C LYS A 106 -7.23 -11.88 -31.79
N GLY A 107 -7.20 -10.93 -32.75
CA GLY A 107 -8.28 -9.95 -32.88
C GLY A 107 -8.32 -9.01 -31.68
N ARG A 108 -9.46 -8.38 -31.46
CA ARG A 108 -9.71 -7.44 -30.37
C ARG A 108 -10.62 -8.08 -29.33
N THR A 109 -10.25 -8.02 -28.07
CA THR A 109 -11.06 -8.47 -26.94
C THR A 109 -11.14 -7.37 -25.90
N THR A 110 -12.36 -6.96 -25.55
CA THR A 110 -12.62 -5.81 -24.67
C THR A 110 -13.61 -6.17 -23.55
N CYS A 111 -13.67 -5.32 -22.51
CA CYS A 111 -14.71 -5.30 -21.48
C CYS A 111 -14.85 -6.63 -20.72
N GLY A 112 -13.77 -7.14 -20.18
CA GLY A 112 -13.79 -8.32 -19.31
C GLY A 112 -14.23 -7.99 -17.88
N ALA A 113 -14.91 -8.92 -17.22
CA ALA A 113 -15.25 -8.81 -15.80
C ALA A 113 -15.16 -10.16 -15.12
N PHE A 114 -14.98 -10.16 -13.80
CA PHE A 114 -15.08 -11.37 -12.99
C PHE A 114 -16.55 -11.73 -12.72
N LEU A 115 -16.86 -13.01 -12.74
CA LEU A 115 -18.13 -13.51 -12.21
C LEU A 115 -18.04 -13.69 -10.70
N LYS A 116 -19.19 -13.69 -10.03
CA LYS A 116 -19.28 -13.76 -8.56
C LYS A 116 -18.65 -15.01 -7.97
N ASP A 117 -18.63 -16.10 -8.73
CA ASP A 117 -18.01 -17.39 -8.33
C ASP A 117 -16.51 -17.47 -8.68
N GLY A 118 -15.90 -16.37 -9.12
CA GLY A 118 -14.48 -16.29 -9.45
C GLY A 118 -14.08 -16.95 -10.77
N LYS A 119 -15.05 -17.23 -11.63
CA LYS A 119 -14.81 -17.77 -12.99
C LYS A 119 -14.77 -16.68 -14.03
#